data_cc5cc85ea16b49a2a034e1aa6e4254f9
#
_entry.id   cc5cc85ea16b49a2a034e1aa6e4254f9
#
_cell.length_a   1.000
_cell.length_b   1.000
_cell.length_c   1.000
_cell.angle_alpha   90.00
_cell.angle_beta   90.00
_cell.angle_gamma   90.00
#
_symmetry.space_group_name_H-M   'P 1'
#
loop_
_entity.id
_entity.type
_entity.pdbx_description
1 polymer ?
#
loop_
_entity_poly.entity_id
_entity_poly.type
_entity_poly.pdbx_seq_one_letter_code
_entity_poly.pdbx_strand_id
1 'polypeptide(L)'
;MEAAKAQYVTIAHQDDLYEPEYLHVMSDLAANYRQLIIAFSDYGEHTDISVRPVNINLKIKRYLCTRAFGGRQSIGLPEEKRKLLNLGNPICCPSVMINRAVVPGFRFEGFWKTNLDWDAWLRLAEEPGLYVYSTEKLVSKRVHPGSETSVTIANRVRQSEDRQMFERFWPKPIAGLIAAIYSAGYLANNVR
;
A
#
# COMPACT_ATOMS: atom_id res chain seq x y z
N MET A 1 12.96 -5.21 8.95
CA MET A 1 13.98 -4.42 8.22
C MET A 1 15.40 -4.69 8.75
N GLU A 2 15.66 -4.63 10.05
CA GLU A 2 17.03 -4.80 10.61
C GLU A 2 17.64 -6.17 10.35
N ALA A 3 16.86 -7.23 10.46
CA ALA A 3 17.32 -8.59 10.21
C ALA A 3 17.66 -8.90 8.73
N ALA A 4 17.19 -8.08 7.81
CA ALA A 4 17.42 -8.31 6.39
C ALA A 4 18.84 -7.92 6.00
N LYS A 5 19.54 -8.81 5.27
CA LYS A 5 20.91 -8.59 4.77
C LYS A 5 20.92 -8.13 3.31
N ALA A 6 19.87 -8.46 2.55
CA ALA A 6 19.76 -8.13 1.13
C ALA A 6 19.48 -6.64 0.89
N GLN A 7 19.84 -6.17 -0.31
CA GLN A 7 19.55 -4.81 -0.78
C GLN A 7 18.04 -4.59 -0.93
N TYR A 8 17.34 -5.54 -1.53
CA TYR A 8 15.90 -5.50 -1.75
C TYR A 8 15.18 -6.36 -0.72
N VAL A 9 14.11 -5.84 -0.15
CA VAL A 9 13.34 -6.51 0.91
C VAL A 9 11.86 -6.38 0.63
N THR A 10 11.15 -7.50 0.71
CA THR A 10 9.69 -7.57 0.75
C THR A 10 9.26 -8.07 2.13
N ILE A 11 8.24 -7.45 2.72
CA ILE A 11 7.63 -7.91 3.96
C ILE A 11 6.44 -8.79 3.60
N ALA A 12 6.71 -10.08 3.47
CA ALA A 12 5.67 -11.06 3.19
C ALA A 12 4.81 -11.27 4.45
N HIS A 13 3.49 -11.22 4.26
CA HIS A 13 2.57 -11.67 5.29
C HIS A 13 2.40 -13.19 5.18
N GLN A 14 2.22 -13.85 6.31
CA GLN A 14 2.21 -15.31 6.38
C GLN A 14 0.96 -15.97 5.76
N ASP A 15 -0.06 -15.19 5.47
CA ASP A 15 -1.36 -15.63 4.96
C ASP A 15 -1.67 -15.14 3.54
N ASP A 16 -0.75 -14.38 2.92
CA ASP A 16 -0.89 -13.92 1.54
C ASP A 16 -0.19 -14.86 0.55
N LEU A 17 -0.67 -14.91 -0.67
CA LEU A 17 -0.11 -15.73 -1.75
C LEU A 17 0.62 -14.87 -2.76
N TYR A 18 1.78 -15.34 -3.22
CA TYR A 18 2.57 -14.71 -4.27
C TYR A 18 2.46 -15.53 -5.56
N GLU A 19 2.25 -14.83 -6.68
CA GLU A 19 2.35 -15.47 -7.99
C GLU A 19 3.81 -15.88 -8.27
N PRO A 20 4.05 -16.98 -9.00
CA PRO A 20 5.40 -17.46 -9.31
C PRO A 20 6.30 -16.39 -9.96
N GLU A 21 5.71 -15.49 -10.71
CA GLU A 21 6.38 -14.42 -11.47
C GLU A 21 6.78 -13.23 -10.60
N TYR A 22 6.32 -13.14 -9.34
CA TYR A 22 6.56 -11.98 -8.48
C TYR A 22 8.03 -11.58 -8.41
N LEU A 23 8.91 -12.52 -8.08
CA LEU A 23 10.34 -12.24 -7.94
C LEU A 23 10.97 -11.81 -9.26
N HIS A 24 10.57 -12.43 -10.37
CA HIS A 24 11.07 -12.08 -11.70
C HIS A 24 10.70 -10.64 -12.05
N VAL A 25 9.42 -10.30 -12.00
CA VAL A 25 8.94 -8.95 -12.34
C VAL A 25 9.57 -7.90 -11.44
N MET A 26 9.64 -8.13 -10.11
CA MET A 26 10.23 -7.17 -9.18
C MET A 26 11.74 -7.00 -9.41
N SER A 27 12.46 -8.06 -9.77
CA SER A 27 13.88 -7.99 -10.11
C SER A 27 14.13 -7.21 -11.40
N ASP A 28 13.28 -7.37 -12.39
CA ASP A 28 13.36 -6.62 -13.65
C ASP A 28 13.11 -5.11 -13.41
N LEU A 29 12.13 -4.77 -12.56
CA LEU A 29 11.90 -3.39 -12.15
C LEU A 29 13.12 -2.81 -11.43
N ALA A 30 13.75 -3.59 -10.55
CA ALA A 30 14.95 -3.17 -9.85
C ALA A 30 16.15 -2.94 -10.79
N ALA A 31 16.28 -3.75 -11.81
CA ALA A 31 17.33 -3.62 -12.82
C ALA A 31 17.13 -2.40 -13.73
N ASN A 32 15.88 -2.08 -14.07
CA ASN A 32 15.54 -0.99 -14.97
C ASN A 32 15.48 0.40 -14.28
N TYR A 33 15.27 0.45 -12.97
CA TYR A 33 15.10 1.69 -12.21
C TYR A 33 16.14 1.84 -11.09
N ARG A 34 17.32 2.36 -11.40
CA ARG A 34 18.46 2.47 -10.45
C ARG A 34 18.16 3.25 -9.17
N GLN A 35 17.29 4.27 -9.24
CA GLN A 35 16.90 5.10 -8.09
C GLN A 35 15.56 4.66 -7.49
N LEU A 36 15.18 3.41 -7.67
CA LEU A 36 13.97 2.85 -7.11
C LEU A 36 14.03 2.87 -5.58
N ILE A 37 13.08 3.54 -4.94
CA ILE A 37 12.84 3.46 -3.49
C ILE A 37 11.99 2.24 -3.19
N ILE A 38 10.80 2.18 -3.82
CA ILE A 38 9.90 1.03 -3.76
C ILE A 38 9.42 0.65 -5.16
N ALA A 39 9.29 -0.65 -5.39
CA ALA A 39 8.43 -1.20 -6.43
C ALA A 39 7.25 -1.90 -5.77
N PHE A 40 6.06 -1.84 -6.39
CA PHE A 40 4.90 -2.56 -5.93
C PHE A 40 4.02 -3.00 -7.11
N SER A 41 3.24 -4.05 -6.90
CA SER A 41 2.33 -4.58 -7.92
C SER A 41 0.86 -4.32 -7.57
N ASP A 42 0.00 -4.50 -8.58
CA ASP A 42 -1.43 -4.72 -8.33
C ASP A 42 -1.62 -6.04 -7.58
N TYR A 43 -2.80 -6.22 -7.00
CA TYR A 43 -3.10 -7.39 -6.20
C TYR A 43 -4.57 -7.83 -6.36
N GLY A 44 -4.81 -9.07 -5.99
CA GLY A 44 -6.14 -9.63 -5.81
C GLY A 44 -6.47 -9.86 -4.35
N GLU A 45 -7.66 -10.37 -4.09
CA GLU A 45 -8.11 -10.83 -2.77
C GLU A 45 -8.61 -12.25 -2.87
N HIS A 46 -8.38 -13.06 -1.83
CA HIS A 46 -8.92 -14.41 -1.70
C HIS A 46 -9.43 -14.66 -0.29
N THR A 47 -10.28 -15.66 -0.17
CA THR A 47 -10.67 -16.30 1.10
C THR A 47 -10.07 -17.70 1.13
N ASP A 48 -10.25 -18.43 2.20
CA ASP A 48 -9.80 -19.84 2.31
C ASP A 48 -10.38 -20.76 1.22
N ILE A 49 -11.51 -20.35 0.61
CA ILE A 49 -12.31 -21.19 -0.27
C ILE A 49 -12.24 -20.73 -1.73
N SER A 50 -12.01 -19.44 -2.00
CA SER A 50 -12.12 -18.90 -3.35
C SER A 50 -11.40 -17.57 -3.56
N VAL A 51 -11.06 -17.30 -4.83
CA VAL A 51 -10.66 -15.96 -5.26
C VAL A 51 -11.86 -15.02 -5.21
N ARG A 52 -11.70 -13.87 -4.58
CA ARG A 52 -12.76 -12.86 -4.50
C ARG A 52 -12.86 -12.07 -5.81
N PRO A 53 -14.08 -11.75 -6.25
CA PRO A 53 -14.25 -10.83 -7.37
C PRO A 53 -13.72 -9.44 -7.02
N VAL A 54 -13.33 -8.68 -8.04
CA VAL A 54 -12.85 -7.30 -7.87
C VAL A 54 -13.98 -6.44 -7.29
N ASN A 55 -13.79 -5.99 -6.06
CA ASN A 55 -14.73 -5.14 -5.34
C ASN A 55 -14.49 -3.65 -5.64
N ILE A 56 -15.38 -2.79 -5.13
CA ILE A 56 -15.31 -1.33 -5.34
C ILE A 56 -14.02 -0.74 -4.76
N ASN A 57 -13.51 -1.26 -3.63
CA ASN A 57 -12.30 -0.74 -3.00
C ASN A 57 -11.07 -1.02 -3.86
N LEU A 58 -10.95 -2.21 -4.45
CA LEU A 58 -9.88 -2.51 -5.40
C LEU A 58 -9.96 -1.62 -6.65
N LYS A 59 -11.18 -1.34 -7.16
CA LYS A 59 -11.35 -0.41 -8.28
C LYS A 59 -10.89 1.01 -7.92
N ILE A 60 -11.25 1.50 -6.73
CA ILE A 60 -10.80 2.81 -6.23
C ILE A 60 -9.27 2.84 -6.12
N LYS A 61 -8.66 1.83 -5.53
CA LYS A 61 -7.19 1.77 -5.38
C LYS A 61 -6.47 1.78 -6.74
N ARG A 62 -6.95 1.00 -7.71
CA ARG A 62 -6.42 1.03 -9.08
C ARG A 62 -6.60 2.40 -9.73
N TYR A 63 -7.74 3.04 -9.52
CA TYR A 63 -7.96 4.41 -10.00
C TYR A 63 -6.95 5.40 -9.38
N LEU A 64 -6.66 5.29 -8.08
CA LEU A 64 -5.65 6.14 -7.43
C LEU A 64 -4.25 5.94 -8.02
N CYS A 65 -3.86 4.70 -8.31
CA CYS A 65 -2.62 4.41 -9.02
C CYS A 65 -2.63 5.03 -10.43
N THR A 66 -3.66 4.77 -11.23
CA THR A 66 -3.80 5.33 -12.58
C THR A 66 -3.72 6.86 -12.58
N ARG A 67 -4.42 7.50 -11.62
CA ARG A 67 -4.42 8.96 -11.45
C ARG A 67 -3.05 9.53 -11.14
N ALA A 68 -2.28 8.85 -10.29
CA ALA A 68 -0.97 9.32 -9.85
C ALA A 68 0.11 9.07 -10.92
N PHE A 69 0.11 7.89 -11.50
CA PHE A 69 1.11 7.47 -12.49
C PHE A 69 0.86 8.05 -13.88
N GLY A 70 -0.39 8.34 -14.25
CA GLY A 70 -0.73 8.97 -15.55
C GLY A 70 -0.25 8.14 -16.75
N GLY A 71 -0.32 6.82 -16.68
CA GLY A 71 0.15 5.89 -17.71
C GLY A 71 1.66 5.61 -17.68
N ARG A 72 2.43 6.27 -16.82
CA ARG A 72 3.85 5.98 -16.60
C ARG A 72 4.02 4.79 -15.66
N GLN A 73 5.12 4.10 -15.73
CA GLN A 73 5.46 3.03 -14.79
C GLN A 73 6.13 3.55 -13.51
N SER A 74 6.66 4.77 -13.52
CA SER A 74 7.36 5.37 -12.38
C SER A 74 6.96 6.82 -12.15
N ILE A 75 7.02 7.24 -10.89
CA ILE A 75 6.86 8.63 -10.42
C ILE A 75 8.01 8.96 -9.47
N GLY A 76 8.51 10.20 -9.50
CA GLY A 76 9.69 10.58 -8.74
C GLY A 76 9.55 11.85 -7.91
N LEU A 77 8.67 12.76 -8.32
CA LEU A 77 8.48 14.00 -7.58
C LEU A 77 7.69 13.76 -6.28
N PRO A 78 8.05 14.40 -5.16
CA PRO A 78 7.33 14.24 -3.89
C PRO A 78 5.81 14.48 -4.03
N GLU A 79 5.40 15.50 -4.77
CA GLU A 79 3.99 15.81 -5.01
C GLU A 79 3.24 14.70 -5.79
N GLU A 80 3.90 14.01 -6.73
CA GLU A 80 3.30 12.87 -7.44
C GLU A 80 3.11 11.68 -6.49
N LYS A 81 4.13 11.38 -5.68
CA LYS A 81 4.08 10.32 -4.67
C LYS A 81 3.02 10.64 -3.59
N ARG A 82 2.94 11.90 -3.15
CA ARG A 82 1.89 12.36 -2.23
C ARG A 82 0.49 12.28 -2.86
N LYS A 83 0.35 12.61 -4.16
CA LYS A 83 -0.91 12.49 -4.90
C LYS A 83 -1.43 11.04 -4.95
N LEU A 84 -0.53 10.05 -4.98
CA LEU A 84 -0.89 8.64 -4.90
C LEU A 84 -1.61 8.30 -3.58
N LEU A 85 -1.19 8.95 -2.49
CA LEU A 85 -1.58 8.61 -1.12
C LEU A 85 -2.66 9.54 -0.51
N ASN A 86 -2.97 10.67 -1.13
CA ASN A 86 -3.75 11.74 -0.50
C ASN A 86 -5.27 11.46 -0.39
N LEU A 87 -5.79 10.44 -1.06
CA LEU A 87 -7.19 10.00 -0.97
C LEU A 87 -7.32 8.56 -0.45
N GLY A 88 -6.27 8.02 0.15
CA GLY A 88 -6.20 6.69 0.72
C GLY A 88 -4.93 5.96 0.32
N ASN A 89 -4.66 4.84 0.96
CA ASN A 89 -3.51 4.00 0.64
C ASN A 89 -3.88 2.94 -0.43
N PRO A 90 -3.46 3.11 -1.71
CA PRO A 90 -3.71 2.09 -2.72
C PRO A 90 -2.67 0.97 -2.70
N ILE A 91 -1.52 1.17 -2.04
CA ILE A 91 -0.39 0.24 -2.04
C ILE A 91 -0.67 -0.90 -1.07
N CYS A 92 -0.62 -2.12 -1.56
CA CYS A 92 -0.74 -3.33 -0.74
C CYS A 92 0.62 -3.65 -0.12
N CYS A 93 0.76 -3.60 1.20
CA CYS A 93 2.05 -3.77 1.88
C CYS A 93 2.83 -5.02 1.44
N PRO A 94 2.26 -6.23 1.38
CA PRO A 94 3.00 -7.41 0.94
C PRO A 94 3.43 -7.38 -0.53
N SER A 95 2.85 -6.51 -1.38
CA SER A 95 3.29 -6.37 -2.77
C SER A 95 4.54 -5.51 -2.93
N VAL A 96 5.02 -4.87 -1.85
CA VAL A 96 6.09 -3.87 -1.93
C VAL A 96 7.46 -4.50 -1.76
N MET A 97 8.35 -4.20 -2.70
CA MET A 97 9.79 -4.40 -2.59
C MET A 97 10.46 -3.05 -2.29
N ILE A 98 11.23 -2.98 -1.21
CA ILE A 98 11.94 -1.78 -0.74
C ILE A 98 13.42 -1.91 -1.07
N ASN A 99 14.01 -0.87 -1.65
CA ASN A 99 15.46 -0.79 -1.90
C ASN A 99 16.18 -0.12 -0.71
N ARG A 100 16.78 -0.92 0.15
CA ARG A 100 17.50 -0.46 1.34
C ARG A 100 18.77 0.35 1.03
N ALA A 101 19.35 0.18 -0.15
CA ALA A 101 20.52 0.96 -0.54
C ALA A 101 20.16 2.43 -0.82
N VAL A 102 18.94 2.70 -1.28
CA VAL A 102 18.46 4.08 -1.53
C VAL A 102 17.92 4.71 -0.24
N VAL A 103 17.33 3.92 0.66
CA VAL A 103 16.78 4.39 1.95
C VAL A 103 17.40 3.66 3.13
N PRO A 104 18.71 3.86 3.40
CA PRO A 104 19.47 3.10 4.38
C PRO A 104 18.98 3.39 5.75
N GLY A 105 18.43 3.44 6.48
CA GLY A 105 17.93 3.80 7.82
C GLY A 105 16.43 3.71 7.94
N PHE A 106 15.73 3.43 6.86
CA PHE A 106 14.28 3.36 6.87
C PHE A 106 13.75 2.29 7.84
N ARG A 107 12.75 2.68 8.64
CA ARG A 107 12.02 1.82 9.59
C ARG A 107 10.54 2.13 9.53
N PHE A 108 9.73 1.11 9.81
CA PHE A 108 8.31 1.32 10.11
C PHE A 108 8.17 1.88 11.52
N GLU A 109 7.32 2.89 11.71
CA GLU A 109 7.09 3.52 13.01
C GLU A 109 6.02 2.76 13.78
N GLY A 110 6.38 2.25 14.94
CA GLY A 110 5.53 1.32 15.73
C GLY A 110 4.35 1.95 16.45
N PHE A 111 4.09 3.27 16.29
CA PHE A 111 2.99 3.90 17.00
C PHE A 111 1.62 3.77 16.29
N TRP A 112 1.62 3.51 14.99
CA TRP A 112 0.42 3.16 14.25
C TRP A 112 0.06 1.68 14.44
N LYS A 113 -1.22 1.38 14.63
CA LYS A 113 -1.71 -0.01 14.67
C LYS A 113 -2.12 -0.53 13.29
N THR A 114 -2.71 0.34 12.46
CA THR A 114 -3.28 -0.07 11.17
C THR A 114 -2.64 0.62 9.98
N ASN A 115 -2.17 1.85 10.13
CA ASN A 115 -1.65 2.70 9.07
C ASN A 115 -0.12 2.76 9.02
N LEU A 116 0.55 1.74 9.58
CA LEU A 116 2.01 1.55 9.53
C LEU A 116 2.57 1.67 8.11
N ASP A 117 1.92 1.01 7.18
CA ASP A 117 2.30 1.00 5.78
C ASP A 117 2.02 2.34 5.10
N TRP A 118 0.85 2.95 5.33
CA TRP A 118 0.53 4.25 4.75
C TRP A 118 1.48 5.34 5.24
N ASP A 119 1.78 5.38 6.54
CA ASP A 119 2.78 6.29 7.10
C ASP A 119 4.16 6.05 6.48
N ALA A 120 4.56 4.79 6.38
CA ALA A 120 5.84 4.40 5.78
C ALA A 120 5.96 4.91 4.33
N TRP A 121 4.92 4.68 3.52
CA TRP A 121 4.91 5.17 2.14
C TRP A 121 4.91 6.70 2.07
N LEU A 122 4.21 7.38 2.95
CA LEU A 122 4.21 8.84 2.98
C LEU A 122 5.59 9.41 3.37
N ARG A 123 6.30 8.81 4.33
CA ARG A 123 7.66 9.22 4.69
C ARG A 123 8.64 8.97 3.55
N LEU A 124 8.56 7.83 2.90
CA LEU A 124 9.36 7.51 1.72
C LEU A 124 9.03 8.40 0.50
N ALA A 125 7.83 8.99 0.45
CA ALA A 125 7.46 9.92 -0.61
C ALA A 125 8.30 11.22 -0.60
N GLU A 126 8.84 11.60 0.55
CA GLU A 126 9.70 12.78 0.69
C GLU A 126 11.17 12.49 0.28
N GLU A 127 11.56 11.21 0.22
CA GLU A 127 12.92 10.82 -0.16
C GLU A 127 13.13 10.94 -1.67
N PRO A 128 14.34 11.34 -2.11
CA PRO A 128 14.69 11.38 -3.53
C PRO A 128 14.75 9.97 -4.11
N GLY A 129 14.08 9.76 -5.25
CA GLY A 129 14.03 8.48 -5.95
C GLY A 129 12.62 8.10 -6.41
N LEU A 130 12.47 6.91 -6.92
CA LEU A 130 11.30 6.50 -7.71
C LEU A 130 10.39 5.55 -6.93
N TYR A 131 9.07 5.75 -7.08
CA TYR A 131 8.04 4.74 -6.90
C TYR A 131 7.77 4.11 -8.24
N VAL A 132 7.80 2.79 -8.30
CA VAL A 132 7.59 2.02 -9.53
C VAL A 132 6.40 1.08 -9.34
N TYR A 133 5.49 1.05 -10.31
CA TYR A 133 4.26 0.28 -10.23
C TYR A 133 4.12 -0.70 -11.39
N SER A 134 3.91 -1.98 -11.07
CA SER A 134 3.46 -2.99 -12.01
C SER A 134 1.94 -3.16 -11.93
N THR A 135 1.27 -3.10 -13.06
CA THR A 135 -0.18 -3.37 -13.16
C THR A 135 -0.52 -4.85 -13.09
N GLU A 136 0.48 -5.73 -13.05
CA GLU A 136 0.30 -7.16 -12.91
C GLU A 136 -0.14 -7.51 -11.48
N LYS A 137 -1.06 -8.46 -11.36
CA LYS A 137 -1.53 -8.97 -10.07
C LYS A 137 -0.57 -10.05 -9.60
N LEU A 138 0.43 -9.67 -8.82
CA LEU A 138 1.48 -10.56 -8.38
C LEU A 138 1.32 -11.03 -6.92
N VAL A 139 0.31 -10.51 -6.23
CA VAL A 139 -0.01 -10.89 -4.85
C VAL A 139 -1.52 -11.09 -4.72
N SER A 140 -1.93 -12.09 -3.97
CA SER A 140 -3.31 -12.32 -3.58
C SER A 140 -3.41 -12.23 -2.07
N LYS A 141 -4.07 -11.15 -1.59
CA LYS A 141 -4.24 -10.88 -0.16
C LYS A 141 -5.38 -11.71 0.42
N ARG A 142 -5.11 -12.42 1.53
CA ARG A 142 -6.15 -13.14 2.25
C ARG A 142 -7.06 -12.20 3.02
N VAL A 143 -8.37 -12.42 2.90
CA VAL A 143 -9.40 -11.68 3.65
C VAL A 143 -10.14 -12.66 4.56
N HIS A 144 -10.03 -12.45 5.87
CA HIS A 144 -10.67 -13.28 6.89
C HIS A 144 -11.08 -12.44 8.12
N PRO A 145 -12.07 -12.91 8.94
CA PRO A 145 -12.56 -12.13 10.08
C PRO A 145 -11.52 -11.83 11.15
N GLY A 146 -10.52 -12.71 11.31
CA GLY A 146 -9.41 -12.55 12.26
C GLY A 146 -8.26 -11.69 11.76
N SER A 147 -8.33 -11.09 10.57
CA SER A 147 -7.28 -10.21 10.09
C SER A 147 -7.20 -8.93 10.93
N GLU A 148 -5.99 -8.38 11.10
CA GLU A 148 -5.76 -7.13 11.84
C GLU A 148 -6.68 -6.01 11.31
N THR A 149 -6.86 -5.93 10.00
CA THR A 149 -7.77 -4.98 9.36
C THR A 149 -9.21 -5.14 9.86
N SER A 150 -9.73 -6.38 9.93
CA SER A 150 -11.10 -6.65 10.37
C SER A 150 -11.31 -6.30 11.84
N VAL A 151 -10.38 -6.68 12.70
CA VAL A 151 -10.41 -6.40 14.15
C VAL A 151 -10.37 -4.91 14.42
N THR A 152 -9.49 -4.18 13.76
CA THR A 152 -9.28 -2.73 13.99
C THR A 152 -10.41 -1.87 13.42
N ILE A 153 -11.10 -2.32 12.38
CA ILE A 153 -12.34 -1.70 11.91
C ILE A 153 -13.43 -1.81 12.98
N ALA A 154 -13.62 -3.00 13.56
CA ALA A 154 -14.63 -3.25 14.60
C ALA A 154 -14.41 -2.35 15.84
N ASN A 155 -13.16 -2.12 16.23
CA ASN A 155 -12.79 -1.32 17.39
C ASN A 155 -12.66 0.19 17.10
N ARG A 156 -13.01 0.65 15.90
CA ARG A 156 -12.90 2.06 15.45
C ARG A 156 -11.47 2.66 15.51
N VAL A 157 -10.46 1.87 15.78
CA VAL A 157 -9.05 2.32 15.80
C VAL A 157 -8.65 2.80 14.41
N ARG A 158 -9.00 2.02 13.39
CA ARG A 158 -8.69 2.34 12.00
C ARG A 158 -9.29 3.68 11.55
N GLN A 159 -10.55 3.96 11.88
CA GLN A 159 -11.21 5.21 11.50
C GLN A 159 -10.50 6.44 12.12
N SER A 160 -10.05 6.31 13.37
CA SER A 160 -9.28 7.36 14.05
C SER A 160 -7.92 7.59 13.37
N GLU A 161 -7.20 6.53 13.06
CA GLU A 161 -5.91 6.61 12.39
C GLU A 161 -6.03 7.12 10.95
N ASP A 162 -7.03 6.67 10.20
CA ASP A 162 -7.29 7.15 8.83
C ASP A 162 -7.53 8.67 8.82
N ARG A 163 -8.32 9.18 9.78
CA ARG A 163 -8.53 10.62 9.90
C ARG A 163 -7.22 11.36 10.15
N GLN A 164 -6.37 10.88 11.06
CA GLN A 164 -5.06 11.47 11.33
C GLN A 164 -4.16 11.43 10.07
N MET A 165 -4.21 10.33 9.30
CA MET A 165 -3.48 10.25 8.03
C MET A 165 -3.97 11.28 7.02
N PHE A 166 -5.30 11.46 6.86
CA PHE A 166 -5.84 12.49 5.96
C PHE A 166 -5.50 13.91 6.41
N GLU A 167 -5.38 14.18 7.72
CA GLU A 167 -4.96 15.48 8.24
C GLU A 167 -3.50 15.84 7.86
N ARG A 168 -2.70 14.89 7.40
CA ARG A 168 -1.35 15.15 6.84
C ARG A 168 -1.39 15.68 5.40
N PHE A 169 -2.53 15.59 4.73
CA PHE A 169 -2.72 16.04 3.33
C PHE A 169 -3.71 17.20 3.22
N TRP A 170 -4.69 17.29 4.14
CA TRP A 170 -5.84 18.16 4.00
C TRP A 170 -6.14 18.91 5.31
N PRO A 171 -6.69 20.15 5.23
CA PRO A 171 -7.22 20.83 6.41
C PRO A 171 -8.27 19.95 7.13
N LYS A 172 -8.32 20.05 8.46
CA LYS A 172 -9.15 19.19 9.33
C LYS A 172 -10.60 18.97 8.88
N PRO A 173 -11.37 20.02 8.41
CA PRO A 173 -12.73 19.80 7.95
C PRO A 173 -12.79 18.88 6.70
N ILE A 174 -11.88 19.11 5.75
CA ILE A 174 -11.79 18.32 4.51
C ILE A 174 -11.32 16.90 4.82
N ALA A 175 -10.30 16.76 5.66
CA ALA A 175 -9.79 15.46 6.11
C ALA A 175 -10.90 14.64 6.81
N GLY A 176 -11.72 15.25 7.64
CA GLY A 176 -12.86 14.62 8.29
C GLY A 176 -13.90 14.10 7.30
N LEU A 177 -14.23 14.89 6.27
CA LEU A 177 -15.16 14.47 5.21
C LEU A 177 -14.60 13.29 4.41
N ILE A 178 -13.34 13.37 3.98
CA ILE A 178 -12.68 12.29 3.23
C ILE A 178 -12.63 11.01 4.07
N ALA A 179 -12.25 11.12 5.36
CA ALA A 179 -12.20 9.98 6.27
C ALA A 179 -13.58 9.31 6.45
N ALA A 180 -14.65 10.08 6.52
CA ALA A 180 -16.02 9.56 6.63
C ALA A 180 -16.40 8.76 5.37
N ILE A 181 -16.11 9.29 4.17
CA ILE A 181 -16.36 8.60 2.89
C ILE A 181 -15.49 7.33 2.79
N TYR A 182 -14.21 7.42 3.16
CA TYR A 182 -13.28 6.30 3.15
C TYR A 182 -13.73 5.17 4.07
N SER A 183 -14.20 5.52 5.28
CA SER A 183 -14.72 4.56 6.25
C SER A 183 -16.00 3.85 5.77
N ALA A 184 -16.85 4.52 5.00
CA ALA A 184 -18.04 3.89 4.41
C ALA A 184 -17.66 2.72 3.48
N GLY A 185 -16.48 2.79 2.84
CA GLY A 185 -15.95 1.68 2.03
C GLY A 185 -15.64 0.42 2.83
N TYR A 186 -15.46 0.49 4.15
CA TYR A 186 -15.22 -0.70 4.99
C TYR A 186 -16.44 -1.62 5.08
N LEU A 187 -17.64 -1.06 4.97
CA LEU A 187 -18.88 -1.85 4.98
C LEU A 187 -18.96 -2.81 3.78
N ALA A 188 -18.33 -2.44 2.66
CA ALA A 188 -18.24 -3.29 1.49
C ALA A 188 -17.27 -4.47 1.63
N ASN A 189 -16.40 -4.45 2.64
CA ASN A 189 -15.43 -5.51 2.93
C ASN A 189 -15.92 -6.50 4.00
N ASN A 190 -17.08 -6.26 4.61
CA ASN A 190 -17.64 -7.22 5.54
C ASN A 190 -17.94 -8.53 4.80
N VAL A 191 -17.21 -9.56 5.17
CA VAL A 191 -17.46 -10.95 4.79
C VAL A 191 -18.81 -11.32 5.43
N ARG A 192 -19.87 -11.45 4.63
CA ARG A 192 -21.05 -12.19 5.02
C ARG A 192 -20.79 -13.68 4.93
#